data_f14eaf7917bf6734c6a160d7fd73aed8
#
_entry.id   f14eaf7917bf6734c6a160d7fd73aed8
#
_cell.length_a   1.000
_cell.length_b   1.000
_cell.length_c   1.000
_cell.angle_alpha   90.00
_cell.angle_beta   90.00
_cell.angle_gamma   90.00
#
_symmetry.space_group_name_H-M   'P 1'
#
loop_
_entity.id
_entity.type
_entity.pdbx_description
1 polymer ?
#
loop_
_entity_poly.entity_id
_entity_poly.type
_entity_poly.pdbx_seq_one_letter_code
_entity_poly.pdbx_strand_id
1 'polypeptide(L)'
;LQERLARRVAEAERRTRAEFVTVVARRASRPGPELALAAALLALALAGLLWASGLVRDFPRLYLLQAGIMLLAALAYLWPPASLALQPRKRRRAAVRALAEASFTRLGLHRTGTRGGVLLFVALAERQVEILADEAATLALPEDTWSRAVEIFTRELGQGDLDGGFAVTLNF
;
A
#
# COMPACT_ATOMS: atom_id res chain seq x y z
N LEU A 1 -16.90 13.85 2.57
CA LEU A 1 -15.76 13.22 3.27
C LEU A 1 -14.61 14.23 3.48
N GLN A 2 -14.09 14.84 2.41
CA GLN A 2 -12.96 15.78 2.47
C GLN A 2 -13.21 16.98 3.41
N GLU A 3 -14.40 17.60 3.37
CA GLU A 3 -14.70 18.74 4.25
C GLU A 3 -14.82 18.36 5.73
N ARG A 4 -15.34 17.18 6.05
CA ARG A 4 -15.42 16.70 7.43
C ARG A 4 -14.04 16.39 7.99
N LEU A 5 -13.17 15.77 7.17
CA LEU A 5 -11.77 15.53 7.49
C LEU A 5 -11.02 16.86 7.75
N ALA A 6 -11.16 17.83 6.86
CA ALA A 6 -10.50 19.12 6.99
C ALA A 6 -10.90 19.86 8.30
N ARG A 7 -12.18 19.81 8.68
CA ARG A 7 -12.65 20.41 9.94
C ARG A 7 -12.05 19.74 11.17
N ARG A 8 -11.96 18.40 11.19
CA ARG A 8 -11.39 17.65 12.31
C ARG A 8 -9.89 17.83 12.44
N VAL A 9 -9.18 17.87 11.31
CA VAL A 9 -7.75 18.19 11.29
C VAL A 9 -7.52 19.60 11.84
N ALA A 10 -8.28 20.60 11.39
CA ALA A 10 -8.19 21.96 11.89
C ALA A 10 -8.50 22.10 13.40
N GLU A 11 -9.35 21.24 13.94
CA GLU A 11 -9.65 21.21 15.37
C GLU A 11 -8.52 20.57 16.18
N ALA A 12 -7.89 19.51 15.67
CA ALA A 12 -6.72 18.89 16.26
C ALA A 12 -5.50 19.84 16.24
N GLU A 13 -5.28 20.56 15.15
CA GLU A 13 -4.21 21.57 15.00
C GLU A 13 -4.34 22.74 15.98
N ARG A 14 -5.58 23.11 16.36
CA ARG A 14 -5.81 24.16 17.38
C ARG A 14 -5.44 23.73 18.81
N ARG A 15 -5.43 22.43 19.07
CA ARG A 15 -5.13 21.86 20.40
C ARG A 15 -3.67 21.48 20.56
N THR A 16 -2.97 21.23 19.44
CA THR A 16 -1.56 20.83 19.43
C THR A 16 -0.78 21.76 18.55
N ARG A 17 0.47 22.02 18.89
CA ARG A 17 1.42 22.76 17.99
C ARG A 17 1.92 21.90 16.83
N ALA A 18 1.35 20.73 16.63
CA ALA A 18 1.73 19.80 15.56
C ALA A 18 0.94 20.08 14.28
N GLU A 19 1.61 20.03 13.15
CA GLU A 19 1.03 20.16 11.83
C GLU A 19 0.65 18.77 11.31
N PHE A 20 -0.67 18.48 11.26
CA PHE A 20 -1.18 17.19 10.81
C PHE A 20 -1.53 17.23 9.32
N VAL A 21 -0.92 16.35 8.56
CA VAL A 21 -1.24 16.18 7.13
C VAL A 21 -1.69 14.76 6.87
N THR A 22 -2.84 14.61 6.20
CA THR A 22 -3.36 13.31 5.79
C THR A 22 -3.22 13.14 4.29
N VAL A 23 -2.58 12.05 3.88
CA VAL A 23 -2.44 11.66 2.47
C VAL A 23 -3.13 10.33 2.24
N VAL A 24 -4.09 10.31 1.31
CA VAL A 24 -4.80 9.09 0.91
C VAL A 24 -4.35 8.69 -0.48
N ALA A 25 -3.68 7.55 -0.59
CA ALA A 25 -3.26 6.97 -1.85
C ALA A 25 -4.19 5.80 -2.23
N ARG A 26 -4.67 5.78 -3.48
CA ARG A 26 -5.47 4.66 -3.97
C ARG A 26 -4.69 3.36 -3.96
N ARG A 27 -3.41 3.42 -4.28
CA ARG A 27 -2.49 2.29 -4.33
C ARG A 27 -1.05 2.77 -4.17
N ALA A 28 -0.28 2.10 -3.33
CA ALA A 28 1.13 2.39 -3.09
C ALA A 28 2.05 1.38 -3.78
N SER A 29 1.66 0.10 -3.83
CA SER A 29 2.47 -0.97 -4.42
C SER A 29 2.15 -1.19 -5.90
N ARG A 30 3.19 -1.40 -6.71
CA ARG A 30 3.07 -1.87 -8.10
C ARG A 30 3.65 -3.27 -8.20
N PRO A 31 3.08 -4.17 -9.03
CA PRO A 31 3.71 -5.44 -9.30
C PRO A 31 5.06 -5.19 -9.97
N GLY A 32 6.10 -5.85 -9.46
CA GLY A 32 7.42 -5.76 -10.04
C GLY A 32 7.59 -6.67 -11.26
N PRO A 33 8.62 -6.46 -12.09
CA PRO A 33 8.90 -7.27 -13.26
C PRO A 33 9.17 -8.75 -12.94
N GLU A 34 9.52 -9.06 -11.69
CA GLU A 34 9.77 -10.44 -11.23
C GLU A 34 8.52 -11.32 -11.32
N LEU A 35 7.33 -10.74 -11.12
CA LEU A 35 6.08 -11.48 -11.25
C LEU A 35 5.83 -11.89 -12.71
N ALA A 36 6.11 -10.98 -13.64
CA ALA A 36 6.04 -11.27 -15.07
C ALA A 36 7.08 -12.32 -15.50
N LEU A 37 8.31 -12.21 -15.00
CA LEU A 37 9.37 -13.18 -15.25
C LEU A 37 9.01 -14.56 -14.69
N ALA A 38 8.52 -14.64 -13.46
CA ALA A 38 8.08 -15.90 -12.84
C ALA A 38 6.95 -16.56 -13.65
N ALA A 39 5.98 -15.77 -14.12
CA ALA A 39 4.90 -16.26 -14.98
C ALA A 39 5.42 -16.79 -16.32
N ALA A 40 6.37 -16.10 -16.94
CA ALA A 40 7.00 -16.54 -18.18
C ALA A 40 7.78 -17.85 -18.00
N LEU A 41 8.57 -17.96 -16.94
CA LEU A 41 9.32 -19.19 -16.63
C LEU A 41 8.39 -20.36 -16.33
N LEU A 42 7.30 -20.12 -15.59
CA LEU A 42 6.31 -21.14 -15.33
C LEU A 42 5.60 -21.62 -16.60
N ALA A 43 5.24 -20.70 -17.47
CA ALA A 43 4.64 -21.03 -18.77
C ALA A 43 5.59 -21.87 -19.64
N LEU A 44 6.87 -21.53 -19.65
CA LEU A 44 7.89 -22.28 -20.38
C LEU A 44 8.11 -23.67 -19.80
N ALA A 45 8.19 -23.78 -18.46
CA ALA A 45 8.37 -25.06 -17.78
C ALA A 45 7.17 -25.99 -17.99
N LEU A 46 5.95 -25.45 -17.94
CA LEU A 46 4.73 -26.21 -18.18
C LEU A 46 4.65 -26.71 -19.63
N ALA A 47 4.98 -25.87 -20.59
CA ALA A 47 5.03 -26.27 -21.98
C ALA A 47 6.07 -27.37 -22.23
N GLY A 48 7.27 -27.27 -21.64
CA GLY A 48 8.31 -28.29 -21.71
C GLY A 48 7.89 -29.62 -21.08
N LEU A 49 7.19 -29.57 -19.93
CA LEU A 49 6.68 -30.75 -19.24
C LEU A 49 5.60 -31.46 -20.10
N LEU A 50 4.68 -30.73 -20.71
CA LEU A 50 3.63 -31.27 -21.56
C LEU A 50 4.20 -31.92 -22.82
N TRP A 51 5.24 -31.35 -23.38
CA TRP A 51 5.96 -31.94 -24.50
C TRP A 51 6.72 -33.22 -24.10
N ALA A 52 7.44 -33.18 -22.98
CA ALA A 52 8.19 -34.31 -22.47
C ALA A 52 7.30 -35.50 -22.07
N SER A 53 6.11 -35.24 -21.52
CA SER A 53 5.12 -36.26 -21.19
C SER A 53 4.43 -36.90 -22.40
N GLY A 54 4.62 -36.32 -23.60
CA GLY A 54 3.99 -36.81 -24.83
C GLY A 54 2.50 -36.47 -24.98
N LEU A 55 1.92 -35.70 -24.01
CA LEU A 55 0.53 -35.29 -24.05
C LEU A 55 0.25 -34.33 -25.24
N VAL A 56 1.19 -33.47 -25.54
CA VAL A 56 1.09 -32.50 -26.64
C VAL A 56 2.34 -32.63 -27.50
N ARG A 57 2.20 -33.22 -28.69
CA ARG A 57 3.30 -33.39 -29.66
C ARG A 57 3.23 -32.42 -30.82
N ASP A 58 2.09 -31.77 -31.03
CA ASP A 58 1.86 -30.82 -32.09
C ASP A 58 2.42 -29.43 -31.71
N PHE A 59 3.40 -28.93 -32.40
CA PHE A 59 3.98 -27.61 -32.17
C PHE A 59 2.95 -26.47 -32.17
N PRO A 60 1.97 -26.41 -33.09
CA PRO A 60 0.96 -25.35 -33.07
C PRO A 60 0.13 -25.34 -31.80
N ARG A 61 -0.26 -26.52 -31.29
CA ARG A 61 -1.05 -26.61 -30.03
C ARG A 61 -0.24 -26.19 -28.82
N LEU A 62 1.04 -26.59 -28.78
CA LEU A 62 1.94 -26.20 -27.70
C LEU A 62 2.15 -24.68 -27.67
N TYR A 63 2.34 -24.07 -28.83
CA TYR A 63 2.49 -22.61 -28.96
C TYR A 63 1.23 -21.85 -28.54
N LEU A 64 0.04 -22.30 -28.98
CA LEU A 64 -1.23 -21.71 -28.58
C LEU A 64 -1.48 -21.80 -27.06
N LEU A 65 -1.15 -22.96 -26.46
CA LEU A 65 -1.25 -23.14 -25.01
C LEU A 65 -0.32 -22.18 -24.27
N GLN A 66 0.92 -22.07 -24.71
CA GLN A 66 1.89 -21.15 -24.10
C GLN A 66 1.45 -19.70 -24.25
N ALA A 67 0.97 -19.30 -25.43
CA ALA A 67 0.44 -17.95 -25.65
C ALA A 67 -0.78 -17.66 -24.77
N GLY A 68 -1.67 -18.64 -24.59
CA GLY A 68 -2.81 -18.55 -23.70
C GLY A 68 -2.41 -18.35 -22.25
N ILE A 69 -1.43 -19.10 -21.74
CA ILE A 69 -0.91 -18.95 -20.37
C ILE A 69 -0.28 -17.56 -20.20
N MET A 70 0.50 -17.10 -21.16
CA MET A 70 1.11 -15.78 -21.12
C MET A 70 0.06 -14.66 -21.15
N LEU A 71 -0.99 -14.80 -21.94
CA LEU A 71 -2.09 -13.84 -21.96
C LEU A 71 -2.83 -13.80 -20.63
N LEU A 72 -3.14 -14.94 -20.04
CA LEU A 72 -3.78 -15.01 -18.73
C LEU A 72 -2.91 -14.39 -17.63
N ALA A 73 -1.60 -14.64 -17.66
CA ALA A 73 -0.65 -14.02 -16.74
C ALA A 73 -0.59 -12.49 -16.92
N ALA A 74 -0.60 -12.01 -18.16
CA ALA A 74 -0.65 -10.59 -18.46
C ALA A 74 -1.96 -9.93 -17.96
N LEU A 75 -3.09 -10.57 -18.19
CA LEU A 75 -4.37 -10.09 -17.68
C LEU A 75 -4.41 -10.06 -16.14
N ALA A 76 -3.89 -11.08 -15.47
CA ALA A 76 -3.77 -11.11 -14.02
C ALA A 76 -2.81 -10.03 -13.49
N TYR A 77 -1.73 -9.73 -14.20
CA TYR A 77 -0.80 -8.65 -13.87
C TYR A 77 -1.46 -7.27 -14.00
N LEU A 78 -2.26 -7.06 -15.03
CA LEU A 78 -2.98 -5.80 -15.28
C LEU A 78 -4.17 -5.63 -14.33
N TRP A 79 -4.74 -6.70 -13.82
CA TRP A 79 -5.90 -6.64 -12.94
C TRP A 79 -5.48 -6.28 -11.50
N PRO A 80 -5.89 -5.09 -10.99
CA PRO A 80 -5.40 -4.57 -9.70
C PRO A 80 -5.57 -5.53 -8.51
N PRO A 81 -6.73 -6.19 -8.28
CA PRO A 81 -6.88 -7.07 -7.14
C PRO A 81 -5.99 -8.34 -7.23
N ALA A 82 -5.86 -8.94 -8.42
CA ALA A 82 -5.02 -10.12 -8.60
C ALA A 82 -3.53 -9.79 -8.42
N SER A 83 -3.08 -8.70 -9.03
CA SER A 83 -1.68 -8.26 -8.91
C SER A 83 -1.30 -7.88 -7.48
N LEU A 84 -2.25 -7.40 -6.67
CA LEU A 84 -2.02 -7.12 -5.26
C LEU A 84 -1.96 -8.42 -4.42
N ALA A 85 -2.85 -9.38 -4.69
CA ALA A 85 -2.90 -10.66 -3.99
C ALA A 85 -1.61 -11.49 -4.19
N LEU A 86 -1.03 -11.41 -5.39
CA LEU A 86 0.20 -12.12 -5.74
C LEU A 86 1.47 -11.51 -5.11
N GLN A 87 1.41 -10.27 -4.60
CA GLN A 87 2.56 -9.63 -3.98
C GLN A 87 2.75 -10.07 -2.52
N PRO A 88 3.97 -10.40 -2.09
CA PRO A 88 4.27 -10.69 -0.69
C PRO A 88 3.91 -9.53 0.22
N ARG A 89 3.35 -9.81 1.39
CA ARG A 89 2.96 -8.79 2.38
C ARG A 89 4.13 -7.85 2.75
N LYS A 90 5.35 -8.39 2.86
CA LYS A 90 6.56 -7.59 3.14
C LYS A 90 6.81 -6.51 2.08
N ARG A 91 6.67 -6.86 0.79
CA ARG A 91 6.82 -5.90 -0.31
C ARG A 91 5.75 -4.82 -0.30
N ARG A 92 4.50 -5.19 -0.06
CA ARG A 92 3.40 -4.22 0.04
C ARG A 92 3.67 -3.21 1.15
N ARG A 93 4.06 -3.69 2.34
CA ARG A 93 4.42 -2.82 3.47
C ARG A 93 5.59 -1.89 3.14
N ALA A 94 6.66 -2.43 2.56
CA ALA A 94 7.81 -1.61 2.15
C ALA A 94 7.45 -0.54 1.13
N ALA A 95 6.57 -0.85 0.17
CA ALA A 95 6.10 0.11 -0.83
C ALA A 95 5.24 1.22 -0.21
N VAL A 96 4.34 0.87 0.73
CA VAL A 96 3.52 1.84 1.46
C VAL A 96 4.42 2.78 2.27
N ARG A 97 5.37 2.22 3.02
CA ARG A 97 6.31 3.00 3.82
C ARG A 97 7.17 3.92 2.96
N ALA A 98 7.75 3.42 1.87
CA ALA A 98 8.56 4.24 0.96
C ALA A 98 7.75 5.40 0.34
N LEU A 99 6.49 5.16 -0.03
CA LEU A 99 5.63 6.21 -0.57
C LEU A 99 5.22 7.23 0.52
N ALA A 100 5.01 6.78 1.76
CA ALA A 100 4.76 7.64 2.89
C ALA A 100 5.97 8.55 3.19
N GLU A 101 7.19 7.99 3.24
CA GLU A 101 8.44 8.73 3.45
C GLU A 101 8.68 9.76 2.32
N ALA A 102 8.46 9.36 1.07
CA ALA A 102 8.55 10.27 -0.08
C ALA A 102 7.51 11.40 0.00
N SER A 103 6.30 11.11 0.48
CA SER A 103 5.25 12.11 0.67
C SER A 103 5.57 13.06 1.81
N PHE A 104 6.09 12.57 2.93
CA PHE A 104 6.54 13.34 4.07
C PHE A 104 7.61 14.36 3.66
N THR A 105 8.61 13.90 2.90
CA THR A 105 9.69 14.76 2.40
C THR A 105 9.18 15.79 1.40
N ARG A 106 8.32 15.39 0.46
CA ARG A 106 7.77 16.27 -0.58
C ARG A 106 6.88 17.37 -0.02
N LEU A 107 6.13 17.06 1.03
CA LEU A 107 5.27 18.03 1.73
C LEU A 107 6.07 18.95 2.66
N GLY A 108 7.37 18.72 2.84
CA GLY A 108 8.25 19.57 3.65
C GLY A 108 7.99 19.45 5.16
N LEU A 109 7.31 18.40 5.62
CA LEU A 109 6.95 18.21 7.02
C LEU A 109 8.15 18.12 7.98
N HIS A 110 9.33 17.79 7.45
CA HIS A 110 10.61 17.83 8.17
C HIS A 110 11.18 19.25 8.33
N ARG A 111 10.57 20.28 7.72
CA ARG A 111 11.01 21.67 7.72
C ARG A 111 10.02 22.61 8.40
N THR A 112 9.05 22.08 9.13
CA THR A 112 8.11 22.91 9.88
C THR A 112 8.84 23.65 10.99
N GLY A 113 8.49 24.91 11.23
CA GLY A 113 9.19 25.78 12.21
C GLY A 113 9.20 25.21 13.63
N THR A 114 8.23 24.35 13.96
CA THR A 114 8.09 23.67 15.25
C THR A 114 8.68 22.26 15.25
N ARG A 115 9.15 21.72 14.11
CA ARG A 115 9.55 20.31 13.92
C ARG A 115 8.49 19.31 14.42
N GLY A 116 7.23 19.72 14.41
CA GLY A 116 6.08 18.93 14.88
C GLY A 116 5.23 18.38 13.75
N GLY A 117 5.78 18.15 12.55
CA GLY A 117 5.04 17.62 11.42
C GLY A 117 4.65 16.16 11.62
N VAL A 118 3.37 15.81 11.41
CA VAL A 118 2.85 14.45 11.45
C VAL A 118 2.12 14.15 10.16
N LEU A 119 2.52 13.09 9.49
CA LEU A 119 1.87 12.56 8.30
C LEU A 119 1.08 11.30 8.63
N LEU A 120 -0.22 11.31 8.38
CA LEU A 120 -1.05 10.13 8.34
C LEU A 120 -1.21 9.69 6.87
N PHE A 121 -0.54 8.60 6.50
CA PHE A 121 -0.57 8.07 5.15
C PHE A 121 -1.46 6.83 5.07
N VAL A 122 -2.49 6.87 4.22
CA VAL A 122 -3.46 5.79 4.03
C VAL A 122 -3.35 5.21 2.64
N ALA A 123 -3.03 3.92 2.52
CA ALA A 123 -3.00 3.17 1.28
C ALA A 123 -4.24 2.25 1.18
N LEU A 124 -5.23 2.67 0.38
CA LEU A 124 -6.55 2.01 0.33
C LEU A 124 -6.48 0.59 -0.22
N ALA A 125 -5.75 0.37 -1.31
CA ALA A 125 -5.66 -0.96 -1.94
C ALA A 125 -4.94 -1.97 -1.05
N GLU A 126 -3.89 -1.54 -0.35
CA GLU A 126 -3.11 -2.35 0.58
C GLU A 126 -3.80 -2.52 1.93
N ARG A 127 -4.81 -1.71 2.24
CA ARG A 127 -5.46 -1.60 3.56
C ARG A 127 -4.42 -1.40 4.66
N GLN A 128 -3.53 -0.43 4.44
CA GLN A 128 -2.44 -0.12 5.34
C GLN A 128 -2.40 1.36 5.63
N VAL A 129 -1.96 1.67 6.84
CA VAL A 129 -1.77 3.02 7.34
C VAL A 129 -0.36 3.12 7.87
N GLU A 130 0.31 4.21 7.53
CA GLU A 130 1.60 4.58 8.09
C GLU A 130 1.49 5.97 8.71
N ILE A 131 2.02 6.10 9.91
CA ILE A 131 2.17 7.40 10.57
C ILE A 131 3.66 7.72 10.60
N LEU A 132 4.00 8.88 10.07
CA LEU A 132 5.36 9.42 10.12
C LEU A 132 5.30 10.73 10.90
N ALA A 133 6.13 10.83 11.93
CA ALA A 133 6.24 12.02 12.76
C ALA A 133 7.68 12.55 12.72
N ASP A 134 7.82 13.87 12.73
CA ASP A 134 9.11 14.52 12.89
C ASP A 134 9.61 14.38 14.34
N GLU A 135 10.87 14.72 14.57
CA GLU A 135 11.58 14.51 15.84
C GLU A 135 10.83 15.07 17.06
N ALA A 136 10.35 16.32 16.99
CA ALA A 136 9.64 16.93 18.10
C ALA A 136 8.26 16.28 18.36
N ALA A 137 7.56 15.84 17.33
CA ALA A 137 6.30 15.14 17.48
C ALA A 137 6.51 13.72 18.06
N THR A 138 7.60 13.04 17.68
CA THR A 138 7.98 11.74 18.23
C THR A 138 8.33 11.82 19.72
N LEU A 139 9.01 12.89 20.13
CA LEU A 139 9.38 13.11 21.55
C LEU A 139 8.19 13.54 22.41
N ALA A 140 7.17 14.15 21.83
CA ALA A 140 5.98 14.64 22.54
C ALA A 140 5.01 13.56 22.98
N LEU A 141 5.00 12.39 22.31
CA LEU A 141 4.05 11.30 22.55
C LEU A 141 4.80 9.97 22.75
N PRO A 142 4.37 9.15 23.73
CA PRO A 142 4.92 7.81 23.91
C PRO A 142 4.75 6.94 22.66
N GLU A 143 5.73 6.08 22.39
CA GLU A 143 5.73 5.18 21.23
C GLU A 143 4.49 4.27 21.15
N ASP A 144 3.98 3.86 22.31
CA ASP A 144 2.74 3.09 22.44
C ASP A 144 1.51 3.82 21.89
N THR A 145 1.47 5.14 21.98
CA THR A 145 0.34 5.94 21.50
C THR A 145 0.23 5.88 20.00
N TRP A 146 1.37 6.00 19.30
CA TRP A 146 1.43 5.86 17.84
C TRP A 146 1.04 4.47 17.36
N SER A 147 1.54 3.45 18.03
CA SER A 147 1.24 2.05 17.70
C SER A 147 -0.24 1.74 17.87
N ARG A 148 -0.88 2.21 18.95
CA ARG A 148 -2.31 2.06 19.19
C ARG A 148 -3.15 2.82 18.15
N ALA A 149 -2.77 4.04 17.80
CA ALA A 149 -3.48 4.82 16.81
C ALA A 149 -3.47 4.12 15.44
N VAL A 150 -2.32 3.57 15.01
CA VAL A 150 -2.19 2.79 13.77
C VAL A 150 -3.05 1.53 13.82
N GLU A 151 -3.05 0.81 14.94
CA GLU A 151 -3.82 -0.43 15.10
C GLU A 151 -5.33 -0.18 15.00
N ILE A 152 -5.83 0.82 15.71
CA ILE A 152 -7.24 1.18 15.69
C ILE A 152 -7.65 1.62 14.29
N PHE A 153 -6.87 2.52 13.67
CA PHE A 153 -7.16 3.01 12.32
C PHE A 153 -7.15 1.89 11.29
N THR A 154 -6.19 0.97 11.38
CA THR A 154 -6.10 -0.18 10.45
C THR A 154 -7.28 -1.13 10.61
N ARG A 155 -7.78 -1.30 11.83
CA ARG A 155 -8.98 -2.11 12.13
C ARG A 155 -10.24 -1.51 11.50
N GLU A 156 -10.47 -0.22 11.73
CA GLU A 156 -11.63 0.51 11.19
C GLU A 156 -11.59 0.58 9.65
N LEU A 157 -10.40 0.79 9.07
CA LEU A 157 -10.19 0.71 7.63
C LEU A 157 -10.53 -0.69 7.07
N GLY A 158 -10.23 -1.74 7.83
CA GLY A 158 -10.58 -3.12 7.48
C GLY A 158 -12.09 -3.36 7.43
N GLN A 159 -12.86 -2.63 8.22
CA GLN A 159 -14.33 -2.68 8.28
C GLN A 159 -15.00 -1.72 7.28
N GLY A 160 -14.22 -0.88 6.59
CA GLY A 160 -14.71 0.09 5.62
C GLY A 160 -15.16 1.42 6.23
N ASP A 161 -14.97 1.61 7.54
CA ASP A 161 -15.29 2.86 8.24
C ASP A 161 -14.07 3.77 8.34
N LEU A 162 -13.89 4.59 7.31
CA LEU A 162 -12.85 5.62 7.27
C LEU A 162 -13.10 6.74 8.29
N ASP A 163 -14.37 7.12 8.50
CA ASP A 163 -14.73 8.22 9.39
C ASP A 163 -14.48 7.87 10.86
N GLY A 164 -14.76 6.62 11.25
CA GLY A 164 -14.47 6.09 12.59
C GLY A 164 -12.96 6.06 12.87
N GLY A 165 -12.17 5.55 11.94
CA GLY A 165 -10.71 5.48 12.06
C GLY A 165 -10.07 6.87 12.27
N PHE A 166 -10.48 7.88 11.50
CA PHE A 166 -10.00 9.25 11.67
C PHE A 166 -10.45 9.88 12.99
N ALA A 167 -11.69 9.62 13.44
CA ALA A 167 -12.21 10.18 14.68
C ALA A 167 -11.41 9.74 15.90
N VAL A 168 -11.00 8.48 15.92
CA VAL A 168 -10.22 7.92 17.03
C VAL A 168 -8.78 8.40 17.00
N THR A 169 -8.15 8.45 15.82
CA THR A 169 -6.74 8.83 15.70
C THR A 169 -6.47 10.30 16.03
N LEU A 170 -7.45 11.20 15.82
CA LEU A 170 -7.31 12.63 16.11
C LEU A 170 -7.69 13.00 17.55
N ASN A 171 -8.22 12.07 18.33
CA ASN A 171 -8.58 12.30 19.75
C ASN A 171 -7.51 11.82 20.74
N PHE A 172 -6.40 11.27 20.26
CA PHE A 172 -5.19 10.97 21.04
C PHE A 172 -4.25 12.18 21.07
#